data_eb5ae533e78312c62d9a996d0e63ccd2
#
_entry.id   eb5ae533e78312c62d9a996d0e63ccd2
#
_cell.length_a   1.000
_cell.length_b   1.000
_cell.length_c   1.000
_cell.angle_alpha   90.00
_cell.angle_beta   90.00
_cell.angle_gamma   90.00
#
_symmetry.space_group_name_H-M   'P 1'
#
loop_
_entity.id
_entity.type
_entity.pdbx_description
1 polymer ?
#
loop_
_entity_poly.entity_id
_entity_poly.type
_entity_poly.pdbx_seq_one_letter_code
_entity_poly.pdbx_strand_id
1 'polypeptide(L)'
;MLSQHAVVRMQQRGIQQHDVEVLLQYGRTVFHRGRDMVSFDRQSWQALLDSQVVSPSCCDRLRNQYLVVDGSEIVTVAHRTRHVKRDRQ
;
A
#
# COMPACT_ATOMS: atom_id res chain seq x y z
N MET A 1 8.77 10.40 -4.09
CA MET A 1 8.10 11.09 -5.21
C MET A 1 7.34 10.10 -6.08
N LEU A 2 6.17 10.50 -6.55
CA LEU A 2 5.34 9.61 -7.37
C LEU A 2 5.71 9.73 -8.83
N SER A 3 5.90 8.59 -9.49
CA SER A 3 6.07 8.59 -10.95
C SER A 3 4.73 8.91 -11.61
N GLN A 4 4.78 9.31 -12.88
CA GLN A 4 3.55 9.57 -13.60
C GLN A 4 2.70 8.33 -13.73
N HIS A 5 3.33 7.18 -13.92
CA HIS A 5 2.61 5.91 -13.98
C HIS A 5 1.85 5.65 -12.66
N ALA A 6 2.50 5.92 -11.52
CA ALA A 6 1.86 5.72 -10.22
C ALA A 6 0.68 6.68 -10.04
N VAL A 7 0.81 7.93 -10.47
CA VAL A 7 -0.28 8.89 -10.37
C VAL A 7 -1.50 8.42 -11.16
N VAL A 8 -1.28 7.94 -12.38
CA VAL A 8 -2.36 7.43 -13.21
C VAL A 8 -3.01 6.22 -12.54
N ARG A 9 -2.21 5.31 -12.00
CA ARG A 9 -2.74 4.13 -11.33
C ARG A 9 -3.55 4.49 -10.10
N MET A 10 -3.11 5.49 -9.34
CA MET A 10 -3.86 5.95 -8.18
C MET A 10 -5.25 6.42 -8.59
N GLN A 11 -5.32 7.20 -9.65
CA GLN A 11 -6.61 7.70 -10.13
C GLN A 11 -7.51 6.58 -10.62
N GLN A 12 -6.95 5.63 -11.35
CA GLN A 12 -7.73 4.52 -11.88
C GLN A 12 -8.27 3.61 -10.79
N ARG A 13 -7.56 3.50 -9.68
CA ARG A 13 -7.91 2.56 -8.61
C ARG A 13 -8.48 3.22 -7.38
N GLY A 14 -8.70 4.53 -7.43
CA GLY A 14 -9.26 5.25 -6.32
C GLY A 14 -8.36 5.32 -5.09
N ILE A 15 -7.06 5.24 -5.28
CA ILE A 15 -6.10 5.33 -4.20
C ILE A 15 -5.72 6.79 -4.02
N GLN A 16 -5.82 7.29 -2.80
CA GLN A 16 -5.55 8.69 -2.52
C GLN A 16 -4.11 8.88 -2.09
N GLN A 17 -3.61 10.10 -2.27
CA GLN A 17 -2.25 10.42 -1.84
C GLN A 17 -2.05 10.21 -0.35
N HIS A 18 -3.06 10.48 0.45
CA HIS A 18 -3.00 10.23 1.88
C HIS A 18 -2.73 8.75 2.18
N ASP A 19 -3.33 7.85 1.41
CA ASP A 19 -3.11 6.42 1.57
C ASP A 19 -1.65 6.07 1.33
N VAL A 20 -1.05 6.67 0.30
CA VAL A 20 0.35 6.45 -0.03
C VAL A 20 1.24 6.90 1.12
N GLU A 21 0.94 8.06 1.69
CA GLU A 21 1.73 8.59 2.78
C GLU A 21 1.67 7.69 4.02
N VAL A 22 0.49 7.19 4.32
CA VAL A 22 0.32 6.28 5.46
C VAL A 22 1.09 4.99 5.23
N LEU A 23 1.05 4.45 4.02
CA LEU A 23 1.81 3.25 3.70
C LEU A 23 3.30 3.48 3.86
N LEU A 24 3.81 4.59 3.37
CA LEU A 24 5.23 4.89 3.50
C LEU A 24 5.67 5.04 4.95
N GLN A 25 4.80 5.59 5.78
CA GLN A 25 5.13 5.85 7.16
C GLN A 25 4.96 4.61 8.05
N TYR A 26 3.93 3.83 7.83
CA TYR A 26 3.59 2.73 8.72
C TYR A 26 3.74 1.34 8.10
N GLY A 27 3.78 1.24 6.78
CA GLY A 27 3.87 -0.04 6.11
C GLY A 27 5.24 -0.68 6.28
N ARG A 28 5.29 -1.96 6.00
CA ARG A 28 6.54 -2.70 6.04
C ARG A 28 7.16 -2.74 4.65
N THR A 29 8.46 -2.46 4.58
CA THR A 29 9.20 -2.46 3.34
C THR A 29 9.97 -3.76 3.20
N VAL A 30 9.80 -4.43 2.05
CA VAL A 30 10.51 -5.66 1.74
C VAL A 30 11.18 -5.48 0.38
N PHE A 31 12.48 -5.76 0.32
CA PHE A 31 13.21 -5.67 -0.93
C PHE A 31 12.89 -6.89 -1.78
N HIS A 32 12.52 -6.66 -3.03
CA HIS A 32 12.13 -7.74 -3.92
C HIS A 32 12.48 -7.39 -5.36
N ARG A 33 13.32 -8.21 -5.98
CA ARG A 33 13.70 -8.06 -7.38
C ARG A 33 14.19 -6.68 -7.74
N GLY A 34 15.08 -6.14 -6.89
CA GLY A 34 15.70 -4.84 -7.16
C GLY A 34 14.87 -3.64 -6.79
N ARG A 35 13.69 -3.84 -6.20
CA ARG A 35 12.83 -2.75 -5.77
C ARG A 35 12.28 -3.02 -4.39
N ASP A 36 11.85 -1.95 -3.74
CA ASP A 36 11.23 -2.05 -2.43
C ASP A 36 9.72 -2.18 -2.61
N MET A 37 9.13 -3.11 -1.89
CA MET A 37 7.70 -3.28 -1.88
C MET A 37 7.19 -2.91 -0.49
N VAL A 38 6.29 -1.95 -0.44
CA VAL A 38 5.74 -1.45 0.83
C VAL A 38 4.30 -1.89 0.95
N SER A 39 3.99 -2.60 2.02
CA SER A 39 2.64 -3.08 2.25
C SER A 39 2.46 -3.31 3.73
N PHE A 40 1.24 -3.61 4.15
CA PHE A 40 0.97 -3.92 5.55
C PHE A 40 1.05 -5.42 5.77
N ASP A 41 1.84 -5.81 6.78
CA ASP A 41 1.76 -7.14 7.33
C ASP A 41 1.00 -7.05 8.64
N ARG A 42 0.93 -8.15 9.39
CA ARG A 42 0.17 -8.16 10.63
C ARG A 42 0.70 -7.14 11.64
N GLN A 43 2.00 -7.07 11.80
CA GLN A 43 2.59 -6.18 12.79
C GLN A 43 2.43 -4.71 12.43
N SER A 44 2.71 -4.36 11.19
CA SER A 44 2.59 -2.97 10.76
C SER A 44 1.14 -2.53 10.75
N TRP A 45 0.23 -3.43 10.42
CA TRP A 45 -1.20 -3.15 10.45
C TRP A 45 -1.66 -2.87 11.88
N GLN A 46 -1.21 -3.67 12.82
CA GLN A 46 -1.58 -3.47 14.22
C GLN A 46 -1.02 -2.15 14.74
N ALA A 47 0.21 -1.82 14.36
CA ALA A 47 0.81 -0.56 14.75
C ALA A 47 0.00 0.63 14.22
N LEU A 48 -0.50 0.53 12.99
CA LEU A 48 -1.33 1.58 12.42
C LEU A 48 -2.63 1.74 13.19
N LEU A 49 -3.28 0.63 13.52
CA LEU A 49 -4.51 0.68 14.29
C LEU A 49 -4.29 1.29 15.67
N ASP A 50 -3.18 0.95 16.30
CA ASP A 50 -2.87 1.45 17.63
C ASP A 50 -2.56 2.94 17.62
N SER A 51 -2.05 3.45 16.50
CA SER A 51 -1.70 4.86 16.38
C SER A 51 -2.93 5.77 16.27
N GLN A 52 -4.05 5.23 15.83
CA GLN A 52 -5.29 5.98 15.64
C GLN A 52 -5.13 7.16 14.67
N VAL A 53 -4.18 7.03 13.74
CA VAL A 53 -3.92 8.09 12.77
C VAL A 53 -4.98 8.13 11.69
N VAL A 54 -5.59 6.99 11.38
CA VAL A 54 -6.59 6.89 10.31
C VAL A 54 -7.91 6.38 10.87
N SER A 55 -8.99 6.72 10.17
CA SER A 55 -10.32 6.24 10.57
C SER A 55 -10.47 4.76 10.21
N PRO A 56 -11.41 4.06 10.85
CA PRO A 56 -11.63 2.64 10.53
C PRO A 56 -11.95 2.38 9.07
N SER A 57 -12.70 3.25 8.43
CA SER A 57 -13.04 3.04 7.02
C SER A 57 -11.81 3.18 6.13
N CYS A 58 -10.91 4.09 6.46
CA CYS A 58 -9.65 4.20 5.73
C CYS A 58 -8.78 2.99 5.96
N CYS A 59 -8.79 2.45 7.17
CA CYS A 59 -8.00 1.26 7.48
C CYS A 59 -8.38 0.10 6.59
N ASP A 60 -9.67 -0.16 6.41
CA ASP A 60 -10.09 -1.28 5.58
C ASP A 60 -9.59 -1.14 4.15
N ARG A 61 -9.63 0.08 3.62
CA ARG A 61 -9.15 0.32 2.26
C ARG A 61 -7.65 0.14 2.16
N LEU A 62 -6.91 0.65 3.15
CA LEU A 62 -5.46 0.60 3.14
C LEU A 62 -4.89 -0.80 3.25
N ARG A 63 -5.60 -1.68 3.92
CA ARG A 63 -5.07 -2.99 4.26
C ARG A 63 -4.58 -3.78 3.05
N ASN A 64 -5.22 -3.64 1.92
CA ASN A 64 -4.89 -4.40 0.74
C ASN A 64 -4.07 -3.62 -0.28
N GLN A 65 -3.67 -2.41 0.06
CA GLN A 65 -2.87 -1.60 -0.86
C GLN A 65 -1.39 -1.91 -0.72
N TYR A 66 -0.64 -1.70 -1.79
CA TYR A 66 0.81 -1.81 -1.74
C TYR A 66 1.44 -0.82 -2.70
N LEU A 67 2.71 -0.51 -2.44
CA LEU A 67 3.52 0.37 -3.29
C LEU A 67 4.74 -0.39 -3.75
N VAL A 68 5.24 -0.05 -4.93
CA VAL A 68 6.56 -0.48 -5.38
C VAL A 68 7.40 0.77 -5.55
N VAL A 69 8.55 0.78 -4.89
CA VAL A 69 9.43 1.94 -4.86
C VAL A 69 10.77 1.56 -5.47
N ASP A 70 11.27 2.39 -6.39
CA ASP A 70 12.54 2.20 -7.02
C ASP A 70 13.40 3.41 -6.68
N GLY A 71 14.37 3.22 -5.79
CA GLY A 71 15.16 4.32 -5.27
C GLY A 71 14.27 5.26 -4.47
N SER A 72 14.13 6.49 -4.92
CA SER A 72 13.30 7.46 -4.25
C SER A 72 11.96 7.68 -4.96
N GLU A 73 11.67 6.89 -5.98
CA GLU A 73 10.47 7.08 -6.77
C GLU A 73 9.47 5.95 -6.59
N ILE A 74 8.21 6.29 -6.38
CA ILE A 74 7.13 5.31 -6.29
C ILE A 74 6.66 5.03 -7.70
N VAL A 75 6.89 3.81 -8.17
CA VAL A 75 6.62 3.46 -9.56
C VAL A 75 5.28 2.74 -9.74
N THR A 76 4.72 2.18 -8.69
CA THR A 76 3.45 1.47 -8.79
C THR A 76 2.68 1.61 -7.48
N VAL A 77 1.37 1.80 -7.60
CA VAL A 77 0.46 1.78 -6.47
C VAL A 77 -0.72 0.90 -6.87
N ALA A 78 -1.05 -0.08 -6.06
CA ALA A 78 -2.10 -1.03 -6.42
C ALA A 78 -2.73 -1.67 -5.20
N HIS A 79 -3.81 -2.42 -5.43
CA HIS A 79 -4.43 -3.26 -4.42
C HIS A 79 -4.00 -4.70 -4.64
N ARG A 80 -3.88 -5.45 -3.55
CA ARG A 80 -3.64 -6.88 -3.66
C ARG A 80 -4.91 -7.57 -4.10
N THR A 81 -4.72 -8.65 -4.84
CA THR A 81 -5.86 -9.43 -5.29
C THR A 81 -5.87 -10.79 -4.63
N ARG A 82 -5.62 -10.80 -3.34
CA ARG A 82 -5.48 -12.04 -2.66
C ARG A 82 -6.73 -12.85 -2.57
N HIS A 83 -7.86 -12.27 -2.70
CA HIS A 83 -9.07 -13.05 -2.70
C HIS A 83 -9.10 -14.09 -3.80
N VAL A 84 -8.26 -13.92 -4.76
CA VAL A 84 -8.21 -14.87 -5.83
C VAL A 84 -7.92 -16.25 -5.34
N LYS A 85 -7.17 -16.33 -4.32
CA LYS A 85 -6.79 -17.58 -3.90
C LYS A 85 -7.82 -18.28 -3.17
N ARG A 86 -8.76 -17.74 -2.72
CA ARG A 86 -9.64 -18.42 -2.03
C ARG A 86 -10.57 -19.08 -2.74
N ASP A 87 -10.59 -18.99 -3.61
CA ASP A 87 -11.48 -19.54 -4.33
C ASP A 87 -11.28 -20.86 -4.55
N ARG A 88 -10.91 -21.18 -4.15
CA ARG A 88 -10.73 -22.08 -4.16
C ARG A 88 -11.08 -22.80 -3.67
N GLN A 89 -11.30 -22.84 -3.38
CA GLN A 89 -11.69 -23.20 -2.95
C GLN A 89 -12.03 -23.62 -2.88
#